data_21c7ed188e6da3e1b1b41703ececafac
#
_entry.id   21c7ed188e6da3e1b1b41703ececafac
#
_cell.length_a   1.000
_cell.length_b   1.000
_cell.length_c   1.000
_cell.angle_alpha   90.00
_cell.angle_beta   90.00
_cell.angle_gamma   90.00
#
_symmetry.space_group_name_H-M   'P 1'
#
loop_
_entity.id
_entity.type
_entity.pdbx_description
1 polymer ?
#
loop_
_entity_poly.entity_id
_entity_poly.type
_entity_poly.pdbx_seq_one_letter_code
_entity_poly.pdbx_strand_id
1 'polypeptide(L)'
;MYKAYLDNNIIVDIEDGKYSVEQFLSKNNYAYYFSQAHIEELLEAKGNPKVSQIGRLNLLSKLCGKNNILTGVTDVPEFFDKEPVEIYNLAGITYHIRQLIHQAVNQYDEIAPRVRQELGFDTLQFNNETPENVLRLIDKRLKETSDIDLITYLKDTEAYMGTALYHTLMQLIDMANYWGDKKTIHSDVARLYDSSHAYFAQICNVLVTNDKRMNMKIKAIYSFLNVRTRVVSADDFLCN
;
A
#
# COMPACT_ATOMS: atom_id res chain seq x y z
N MET A 1 -13.37 -20.12 2.25
CA MET A 1 -13.56 -18.74 2.75
C MET A 1 -12.63 -17.84 1.96
N TYR A 2 -13.11 -16.73 1.42
CA TYR A 2 -12.29 -15.75 0.71
C TYR A 2 -11.52 -14.91 1.72
N LYS A 3 -10.36 -14.38 1.32
CA LYS A 3 -9.50 -13.54 2.15
C LYS A 3 -9.66 -12.08 1.75
N ALA A 4 -10.01 -11.22 2.69
CA ALA A 4 -10.16 -9.78 2.50
C ALA A 4 -9.11 -9.04 3.34
N TYR A 5 -8.45 -8.09 2.71
CA TYR A 5 -7.55 -7.14 3.35
C TYR A 5 -8.24 -5.78 3.39
N LEU A 6 -8.40 -5.22 4.57
CA LEU A 6 -8.95 -3.88 4.75
C LEU A 6 -7.78 -2.90 4.88
N ASP A 7 -7.71 -1.92 4.01
CA ASP A 7 -6.72 -0.85 4.13
C ASP A 7 -6.94 -0.02 5.40
N ASN A 8 -5.92 0.67 5.89
CA ASN A 8 -5.99 1.43 7.14
C ASN A 8 -7.05 2.54 7.09
N ASN A 9 -7.32 3.15 5.93
CA ASN A 9 -8.39 4.13 5.80
C ASN A 9 -9.79 3.55 6.09
N ILE A 10 -10.01 2.24 5.84
CA ILE A 10 -11.26 1.56 6.21
C ILE A 10 -11.33 1.39 7.73
N ILE A 11 -10.23 1.08 8.39
CA ILE A 11 -10.16 0.97 9.85
C ILE A 11 -10.49 2.33 10.48
N VAL A 12 -9.95 3.42 9.95
CA VAL A 12 -10.26 4.79 10.37
C VAL A 12 -11.73 5.14 10.11
N ASP A 13 -12.26 4.83 8.92
CA ASP A 13 -13.68 5.05 8.56
C ASP A 13 -14.63 4.31 9.53
N ILE A 14 -14.24 3.14 10.05
CA ILE A 14 -15.02 2.41 11.07
C ILE A 14 -14.89 3.10 12.44
N GLU A 15 -13.70 3.54 12.84
CA GLU A 15 -13.49 4.30 14.10
C GLU A 15 -14.31 5.59 14.12
N ASP A 16 -14.38 6.28 12.97
CA ASP A 16 -15.14 7.52 12.79
C ASP A 16 -16.67 7.29 12.64
N GLY A 17 -17.11 6.02 12.65
CA GLY A 17 -18.53 5.65 12.59
C GLY A 17 -19.15 5.75 11.19
N LYS A 18 -18.36 5.87 10.13
CA LYS A 18 -18.85 5.86 8.75
C LYS A 18 -19.37 4.48 8.34
N TYR A 19 -18.72 3.43 8.84
CA TYR A 19 -19.17 2.04 8.74
C TYR A 19 -19.21 1.40 10.11
N SER A 20 -20.04 0.35 10.27
CA SER A 20 -20.00 -0.47 11.46
C SER A 20 -19.17 -1.75 11.24
N VAL A 21 -18.60 -2.28 12.30
CA VAL A 21 -17.90 -3.57 12.27
C VAL A 21 -18.83 -4.69 11.81
N GLU A 22 -20.09 -4.65 12.22
CA GLU A 22 -21.12 -5.64 11.90
C GLU A 22 -21.41 -5.72 10.40
N GLN A 23 -21.31 -4.58 9.67
CA GLN A 23 -21.45 -4.57 8.20
C GLN A 23 -20.40 -5.45 7.54
N PHE A 24 -19.15 -5.37 7.99
CA PHE A 24 -18.09 -6.25 7.47
C PHE A 24 -18.26 -7.68 7.94
N LEU A 25 -18.47 -7.93 9.22
CA LEU A 25 -18.63 -9.27 9.78
C LEU A 25 -19.85 -10.01 9.23
N SER A 26 -20.88 -9.30 8.73
CA SER A 26 -22.03 -9.92 8.05
C SER A 26 -21.64 -10.60 6.72
N LYS A 27 -20.49 -10.25 6.13
CA LYS A 27 -19.92 -10.93 4.95
C LYS A 27 -19.22 -12.22 5.39
N ASN A 28 -19.97 -13.19 5.90
CA ASN A 28 -19.50 -14.43 6.52
C ASN A 28 -18.77 -15.40 5.57
N ASN A 29 -18.71 -15.10 4.27
CA ASN A 29 -17.88 -15.79 3.29
C ASN A 29 -16.43 -15.26 3.22
N TYR A 30 -16.09 -14.18 3.96
CA TYR A 30 -14.77 -13.60 4.03
C TYR A 30 -14.12 -13.80 5.40
N ALA A 31 -12.80 -14.05 5.40
CA ALA A 31 -11.91 -13.87 6.54
C ALA A 31 -11.11 -12.58 6.32
N TYR A 32 -11.07 -11.73 7.34
CA TYR A 32 -10.36 -10.46 7.29
C TYR A 32 -8.93 -10.61 7.81
N TYR A 33 -8.03 -9.88 7.19
CA TYR A 33 -6.61 -9.92 7.50
C TYR A 33 -6.07 -8.50 7.72
N PHE A 34 -5.22 -8.37 8.72
CA PHE A 34 -4.38 -7.20 8.92
C PHE A 34 -2.91 -7.56 8.63
N SER A 35 -2.04 -6.56 8.55
CA SER A 35 -0.61 -6.77 8.36
C SER A 35 0.22 -5.90 9.28
N GLN A 36 1.52 -6.08 9.22
CA GLN A 36 2.49 -5.24 9.88
C GLN A 36 2.31 -3.75 9.51
N ALA A 37 1.90 -3.42 8.27
CA ALA A 37 1.67 -2.03 7.85
C ALA A 37 0.64 -1.31 8.74
N HIS A 38 -0.48 -1.95 9.11
CA HIS A 38 -1.46 -1.37 10.04
C HIS A 38 -0.86 -1.02 11.40
N ILE A 39 -0.02 -1.92 11.89
CA ILE A 39 0.63 -1.74 13.21
C ILE A 39 1.65 -0.61 13.17
N GLU A 40 2.36 -0.46 12.07
CA GLU A 40 3.37 0.57 11.87
C GLU A 40 2.74 1.95 11.73
N GLU A 41 1.66 2.09 10.97
CA GLU A 41 0.88 3.33 10.92
C GLU A 41 0.28 3.68 12.30
N LEU A 42 -0.13 2.67 13.06
CA LEU A 42 -0.60 2.91 14.43
C LEU A 42 0.52 3.42 15.34
N LEU A 43 1.74 2.90 15.19
CA LEU A 43 2.92 3.38 15.92
C LEU A 43 3.31 4.80 15.50
N GLU A 44 3.21 5.13 14.21
CA GLU A 44 3.45 6.48 13.69
C GLU A 44 2.46 7.49 14.28
N ALA A 45 1.21 7.08 14.47
CA ALA A 45 0.18 7.90 15.09
C ALA A 45 0.33 8.06 16.62
N LYS A 46 1.38 7.47 17.23
CA LYS A 46 1.63 7.56 18.67
C LYS A 46 1.87 9.01 19.10
N GLY A 47 1.09 9.45 20.08
CA GLY A 47 1.12 10.84 20.55
C GLY A 47 0.05 11.73 19.90
N ASN A 48 -0.66 11.27 18.89
CA ASN A 48 -1.84 11.96 18.37
C ASN A 48 -3.03 11.72 19.33
N PRO A 49 -3.57 12.77 20.00
CA PRO A 49 -4.64 12.61 20.99
C PRO A 49 -5.96 12.09 20.38
N LYS A 50 -6.09 12.14 19.06
CA LYS A 50 -7.29 11.65 18.35
C LYS A 50 -7.22 10.15 18.05
N VAL A 51 -6.06 9.50 18.22
CA VAL A 51 -5.87 8.08 17.91
C VAL A 51 -5.70 7.27 19.18
N SER A 52 -6.67 6.43 19.49
CA SER A 52 -6.57 5.46 20.57
C SER A 52 -5.82 4.22 20.10
N GLN A 53 -4.58 4.05 20.55
CA GLN A 53 -3.78 2.86 20.25
C GLN A 53 -4.52 1.56 20.65
N ILE A 54 -5.04 1.52 21.88
CA ILE A 54 -5.78 0.37 22.40
C ILE A 54 -7.09 0.18 21.65
N GLY A 55 -7.80 1.28 21.35
CA GLY A 55 -9.05 1.22 20.57
C GLY A 55 -8.85 0.58 19.20
N ARG A 56 -7.81 0.99 18.46
CA ARG A 56 -7.50 0.45 17.13
C ARG A 56 -7.02 -1.00 17.19
N LEU A 57 -6.19 -1.38 18.15
CA LEU A 57 -5.79 -2.78 18.36
C LEU A 57 -7.01 -3.67 18.64
N ASN A 58 -7.94 -3.21 19.50
CA ASN A 58 -9.18 -3.94 19.79
C ASN A 58 -10.07 -4.05 18.53
N LEU A 59 -10.14 -3.00 17.71
CA LEU A 59 -10.88 -3.03 16.45
C LEU A 59 -10.30 -4.03 15.47
N LEU A 60 -8.97 -4.04 15.29
CA LEU A 60 -8.28 -5.04 14.46
C LEU A 60 -8.52 -6.46 14.98
N SER A 61 -8.44 -6.69 16.31
CA SER A 61 -8.76 -7.99 16.90
C SER A 61 -10.21 -8.40 16.66
N LYS A 62 -11.16 -7.46 16.75
CA LYS A 62 -12.59 -7.74 16.51
C LYS A 62 -12.86 -8.12 15.03
N LEU A 63 -12.21 -7.45 14.09
CA LEU A 63 -12.38 -7.68 12.65
C LEU A 63 -11.61 -8.91 12.16
N CYS A 64 -10.35 -9.01 12.50
CA CYS A 64 -9.43 -9.97 11.92
C CYS A 64 -9.11 -11.16 12.85
N GLY A 65 -9.37 -11.03 14.17
CA GLY A 65 -8.90 -12.01 15.14
C GLY A 65 -7.37 -12.09 15.08
N LYS A 66 -6.87 -13.30 14.89
CA LYS A 66 -5.43 -13.58 14.75
C LYS A 66 -4.95 -13.63 13.29
N ASN A 67 -5.84 -13.44 12.33
CA ASN A 67 -5.46 -13.51 10.92
C ASN A 67 -4.58 -12.33 10.54
N ASN A 68 -3.31 -12.56 10.36
CA ASN A 68 -2.37 -11.52 9.94
C ASN A 68 -1.45 -11.98 8.80
N ILE A 69 -0.83 -10.99 8.17
CA ILE A 69 0.12 -11.17 7.09
C ILE A 69 1.40 -10.45 7.48
N LEU A 70 2.50 -11.18 7.48
CA LEU A 70 3.84 -10.66 7.74
C LEU A 70 4.76 -11.02 6.58
N THR A 71 5.90 -10.38 6.50
CA THR A 71 6.97 -10.81 5.61
C THR A 71 7.59 -12.10 6.14
N GLY A 72 7.56 -13.15 5.31
CA GLY A 72 8.19 -14.43 5.60
C GLY A 72 9.71 -14.40 5.45
N VAL A 73 10.33 -15.56 5.68
CA VAL A 73 11.80 -15.72 5.61
C VAL A 73 12.34 -15.46 4.19
N THR A 74 11.54 -15.74 3.17
CA THR A 74 11.90 -15.55 1.74
C THR A 74 11.54 -14.18 1.19
N ASP A 75 11.28 -13.21 2.07
CA ASP A 75 10.83 -11.85 1.72
C ASP A 75 9.56 -11.82 0.85
N VAL A 76 8.66 -12.78 1.09
CA VAL A 76 7.31 -12.81 0.51
C VAL A 76 6.27 -12.70 1.62
N PRO A 77 5.05 -12.15 1.35
CA PRO A 77 4.01 -12.08 2.35
C PRO A 77 3.45 -13.48 2.65
N GLU A 78 3.32 -13.81 3.92
CA GLU A 78 2.80 -15.09 4.39
C GLU A 78 1.72 -14.88 5.45
N PHE A 79 0.80 -15.84 5.57
CA PHE A 79 -0.26 -15.81 6.60
C PHE A 79 0.27 -16.37 7.91
N PHE A 80 -0.03 -15.64 8.99
CA PHE A 80 0.30 -16.02 10.36
C PHE A 80 -0.94 -15.96 11.26
N ASP A 81 -0.82 -16.55 12.45
CA ASP A 81 -1.85 -16.61 13.48
C ASP A 81 -1.32 -15.91 14.75
N LYS A 82 -1.38 -14.58 14.77
CA LYS A 82 -0.93 -13.74 15.89
C LYS A 82 -1.90 -12.60 16.16
N GLU A 83 -2.13 -12.30 17.42
CA GLU A 83 -2.94 -11.15 17.83
C GLU A 83 -2.32 -9.80 17.42
N PRO A 84 -3.12 -8.78 17.09
CA PRO A 84 -2.60 -7.44 16.77
C PRO A 84 -1.66 -6.88 17.83
N VAL A 85 -1.93 -7.12 19.12
CA VAL A 85 -1.09 -6.67 20.23
C VAL A 85 0.29 -7.34 20.24
N GLU A 86 0.39 -8.60 19.83
CA GLU A 86 1.67 -9.30 19.73
C GLU A 86 2.55 -8.67 18.65
N ILE A 87 1.96 -8.39 17.47
CA ILE A 87 2.65 -7.72 16.37
C ILE A 87 3.04 -6.28 16.78
N TYR A 88 2.16 -5.56 17.50
CA TYR A 88 2.44 -4.22 18.00
C TYR A 88 3.68 -4.19 18.91
N ASN A 89 3.78 -5.15 19.85
CA ASN A 89 4.91 -5.25 20.74
C ASN A 89 6.24 -5.59 19.99
N LEU A 90 6.17 -6.43 18.97
CA LEU A 90 7.32 -6.77 18.14
C LEU A 90 7.76 -5.59 17.25
N ALA A 91 6.81 -4.93 16.59
CA ALA A 91 7.08 -3.80 15.72
C ALA A 91 7.66 -2.60 16.47
N GLY A 92 7.27 -2.39 17.73
CA GLY A 92 7.83 -1.33 18.58
C GLY A 92 9.37 -1.39 18.73
N ILE A 93 9.96 -2.58 18.62
CA ILE A 93 11.42 -2.78 18.69
C ILE A 93 12.11 -2.25 17.44
N THR A 94 11.51 -2.43 16.26
CA THR A 94 12.10 -2.07 14.95
C THR A 94 11.67 -0.68 14.47
N TYR A 95 10.75 -0.03 15.13
CA TYR A 95 10.17 1.25 14.73
C TYR A 95 11.21 2.36 14.54
N HIS A 96 12.22 2.44 15.41
CA HIS A 96 13.29 3.45 15.28
C HIS A 96 14.13 3.27 14.01
N ILE A 97 14.32 2.04 13.54
CA ILE A 97 15.04 1.76 12.29
C ILE A 97 14.24 2.30 11.10
N ARG A 98 12.91 2.14 11.13
CA ARG A 98 12.03 2.68 10.07
C ARG A 98 12.02 4.20 10.00
N GLN A 99 12.08 4.89 11.13
CA GLN A 99 12.21 6.36 11.13
C GLN A 99 13.45 6.84 10.37
N LEU A 100 14.56 6.09 10.41
CA LEU A 100 15.75 6.40 9.60
C LEU A 100 15.50 6.19 8.11
N ILE A 101 14.74 5.16 7.74
CA ILE A 101 14.34 4.92 6.34
C ILE A 101 13.44 6.05 5.84
N HIS A 102 12.46 6.51 6.66
CA HIS A 102 11.61 7.65 6.33
C HIS A 102 12.42 8.92 6.07
N GLN A 103 13.48 9.18 6.84
CA GLN A 103 14.35 10.33 6.61
C GLN A 103 15.12 10.25 5.29
N ALA A 104 15.53 9.04 4.88
CA ALA A 104 16.22 8.83 3.61
C ALA A 104 15.28 8.99 2.39
N VAL A 105 14.00 8.61 2.53
CA VAL A 105 12.99 8.70 1.47
C VAL A 105 12.63 10.17 1.15
N ASN A 106 12.69 11.07 2.13
CA ASN A 106 12.35 12.50 1.94
C ASN A 106 13.25 13.21 0.91
N GLN A 107 14.42 12.68 0.55
CA GLN A 107 15.30 13.27 -0.46
C GLN A 107 14.77 13.08 -1.90
N TYR A 108 13.83 12.17 -2.11
CA TYR A 108 13.29 11.87 -3.44
C TYR A 108 12.51 13.05 -4.05
N ASP A 109 11.75 13.80 -3.25
CA ASP A 109 10.92 14.90 -3.74
C ASP A 109 11.72 16.07 -4.34
N GLU A 110 13.00 16.21 -3.96
CA GLU A 110 13.87 17.24 -4.52
C GLU A 110 14.31 16.93 -5.96
N ILE A 111 14.52 15.65 -6.28
CA ILE A 111 15.00 15.22 -7.60
C ILE A 111 13.88 14.86 -8.58
N ALA A 112 12.71 14.48 -8.07
CA ALA A 112 11.59 14.00 -8.88
C ALA A 112 11.15 14.97 -10.01
N PRO A 113 11.07 16.30 -9.82
CA PRO A 113 10.69 17.22 -10.89
C PRO A 113 11.68 17.20 -12.07
N ARG A 114 12.98 17.13 -11.77
CA ARG A 114 14.03 17.09 -12.80
C ARG A 114 13.99 15.79 -13.58
N VAL A 115 13.90 14.66 -12.88
CA VAL A 115 13.80 13.33 -13.52
C VAL A 115 12.54 13.21 -14.37
N ARG A 116 11.40 13.76 -13.91
CA ARG A 116 10.17 13.82 -14.69
C ARG A 116 10.37 14.57 -16.00
N GLN A 117 11.04 15.72 -16.00
CA GLN A 117 11.34 16.50 -17.18
C GLN A 117 12.27 15.75 -18.11
N GLU A 118 13.35 15.16 -17.61
CA GLU A 118 14.32 14.38 -18.38
C GLU A 118 13.68 13.17 -19.07
N LEU A 119 12.74 12.49 -18.40
CA LEU A 119 11.98 11.37 -18.95
C LEU A 119 10.79 11.82 -19.85
N GLY A 120 10.51 13.11 -19.92
CA GLY A 120 9.41 13.67 -20.70
C GLY A 120 8.03 13.27 -20.21
N PHE A 121 7.88 12.96 -18.91
CA PHE A 121 6.59 12.60 -18.31
C PHE A 121 5.63 13.78 -18.21
N ASP A 122 6.13 15.02 -18.21
CA ASP A 122 5.31 16.23 -18.17
C ASP A 122 4.44 16.42 -19.42
N THR A 123 4.81 15.80 -20.53
CA THR A 123 4.08 15.89 -21.82
C THR A 123 3.00 14.83 -21.98
N LEU A 124 2.95 13.85 -21.08
CA LEU A 124 2.04 12.72 -21.15
C LEU A 124 0.89 12.87 -20.14
N GLN A 125 -0.33 12.57 -20.60
CA GLN A 125 -1.53 12.63 -19.76
C GLN A 125 -1.87 11.24 -19.22
N PHE A 126 -1.05 10.72 -18.32
CA PHE A 126 -1.23 9.37 -17.74
C PHE A 126 -2.58 9.19 -17.04
N ASN A 127 -3.19 10.25 -16.50
CA ASN A 127 -4.50 10.17 -15.83
C ASN A 127 -5.65 9.74 -16.76
N ASN A 128 -5.46 9.82 -18.08
CA ASN A 128 -6.43 9.34 -19.07
C ASN A 128 -6.25 7.85 -19.39
N GLU A 129 -5.19 7.24 -18.87
CA GLU A 129 -4.88 5.84 -19.13
C GLU A 129 -5.60 4.91 -18.17
N THR A 130 -5.84 3.68 -18.64
CA THR A 130 -6.36 2.63 -17.76
C THR A 130 -5.24 2.10 -16.86
N PRO A 131 -5.56 1.56 -15.67
CA PRO A 131 -4.54 1.00 -14.77
C PRO A 131 -3.64 -0.04 -15.45
N GLU A 132 -4.19 -0.85 -16.37
CA GLU A 132 -3.48 -1.91 -17.08
C GLU A 132 -2.39 -1.38 -18.02
N ASN A 133 -2.50 -0.14 -18.47
CA ASN A 133 -1.60 0.47 -19.45
C ASN A 133 -0.50 1.33 -18.84
N VAL A 134 -0.73 1.91 -17.65
CA VAL A 134 0.17 2.96 -17.09
C VAL A 134 1.61 2.50 -16.98
N LEU A 135 1.89 1.40 -16.29
CA LEU A 135 3.26 0.93 -16.09
C LEU A 135 3.91 0.42 -17.39
N ARG A 136 3.11 -0.08 -18.33
CA ARG A 136 3.61 -0.44 -19.67
C ARG A 136 4.04 0.79 -20.47
N LEU A 137 3.30 1.89 -20.35
CA LEU A 137 3.66 3.16 -20.99
C LEU A 137 4.89 3.78 -20.33
N ILE A 138 5.00 3.70 -19.01
CA ILE A 138 6.20 4.12 -18.27
C ILE A 138 7.42 3.31 -18.73
N ASP A 139 7.31 1.96 -18.79
CA ASP A 139 8.38 1.09 -19.28
C ASP A 139 8.79 1.43 -20.72
N LYS A 140 7.80 1.59 -21.61
CA LYS A 140 8.06 2.02 -22.99
C LYS A 140 8.82 3.35 -23.03
N ARG A 141 8.41 4.33 -22.22
CA ARG A 141 9.05 5.65 -22.18
C ARG A 141 10.48 5.58 -21.64
N LEU A 142 10.72 4.79 -20.60
CA LEU A 142 12.06 4.56 -20.06
C LEU A 142 12.99 3.95 -21.12
N LYS A 143 12.52 2.99 -21.89
CA LYS A 143 13.28 2.41 -23.01
C LYS A 143 13.62 3.45 -24.09
N GLU A 144 12.67 4.30 -24.47
CA GLU A 144 12.86 5.32 -25.49
C GLU A 144 13.82 6.45 -25.07
N THR A 145 13.85 6.82 -23.80
CA THR A 145 14.60 7.99 -23.32
C THR A 145 15.91 7.65 -22.63
N SER A 146 16.04 6.47 -22.05
CA SER A 146 17.15 6.11 -21.16
C SER A 146 17.72 4.72 -21.45
N ASP A 147 17.18 4.00 -22.45
CA ASP A 147 17.52 2.61 -22.78
C ASP A 147 17.34 1.64 -21.57
N ILE A 148 16.43 1.99 -20.66
CA ILE A 148 16.13 1.20 -19.46
C ILE A 148 14.91 0.33 -19.73
N ASP A 149 15.07 -1.00 -19.64
CA ASP A 149 13.98 -1.96 -19.52
C ASP A 149 13.59 -2.08 -18.05
N LEU A 150 12.38 -1.65 -17.69
CA LEU A 150 11.95 -1.59 -16.30
C LEU A 150 11.99 -2.97 -15.63
N ILE A 151 11.54 -4.02 -16.32
CA ILE A 151 11.54 -5.39 -15.75
C ILE A 151 12.96 -5.87 -15.51
N THR A 152 13.86 -5.65 -16.45
CA THR A 152 15.27 -6.02 -16.31
C THR A 152 15.91 -5.22 -15.18
N TYR A 153 15.69 -3.90 -15.15
CA TYR A 153 16.20 -3.04 -14.10
C TYR A 153 15.75 -3.48 -12.70
N LEU A 154 14.46 -3.79 -12.54
CA LEU A 154 13.92 -4.25 -11.25
C LEU A 154 14.52 -5.60 -10.83
N LYS A 155 14.78 -6.52 -11.79
CA LYS A 155 15.42 -7.82 -11.50
C LYS A 155 16.89 -7.70 -11.12
N ASP A 156 17.60 -6.76 -11.73
CA ASP A 156 19.03 -6.55 -11.51
C ASP A 156 19.32 -5.74 -10.23
N THR A 157 18.28 -5.17 -9.63
CA THR A 157 18.37 -4.41 -8.38
C THR A 157 17.73 -5.18 -7.24
N GLU A 158 18.14 -4.90 -6.01
CA GLU A 158 17.48 -5.43 -4.79
C GLU A 158 16.01 -4.97 -4.68
N ALA A 159 15.60 -4.00 -5.49
CA ALA A 159 14.22 -3.51 -5.56
C ALA A 159 13.22 -4.53 -6.13
N TYR A 160 13.68 -5.67 -6.68
CA TYR A 160 12.78 -6.70 -7.21
C TYR A 160 12.11 -7.55 -6.11
N MET A 161 12.52 -7.40 -4.87
CA MET A 161 12.01 -8.21 -3.76
C MET A 161 11.14 -7.40 -2.78
N GLY A 162 10.14 -8.08 -2.26
CA GLY A 162 9.36 -7.62 -1.12
C GLY A 162 8.67 -6.26 -1.31
N THR A 163 8.61 -5.49 -0.25
CA THR A 163 7.99 -4.15 -0.22
C THR A 163 8.73 -3.14 -1.10
N ALA A 164 10.04 -3.33 -1.33
CA ALA A 164 10.87 -2.44 -2.14
C ALA A 164 10.38 -2.38 -3.60
N LEU A 165 9.98 -3.52 -4.19
CA LEU A 165 9.39 -3.57 -5.53
C LEU A 165 8.12 -2.70 -5.62
N TYR A 166 7.20 -2.88 -4.67
CA TYR A 166 5.95 -2.12 -4.64
C TYR A 166 6.18 -0.64 -4.45
N HIS A 167 7.14 -0.28 -3.59
CA HIS A 167 7.52 1.11 -3.35
C HIS A 167 8.10 1.75 -4.62
N THR A 168 9.02 1.07 -5.31
CA THR A 168 9.62 1.55 -6.56
C THR A 168 8.55 1.77 -7.65
N LEU A 169 7.64 0.81 -7.83
CA LEU A 169 6.55 0.95 -8.79
C LEU A 169 5.60 2.11 -8.43
N MET A 170 5.29 2.27 -7.13
CA MET A 170 4.47 3.39 -6.66
C MET A 170 5.16 4.74 -6.93
N GLN A 171 6.47 4.85 -6.69
CA GLN A 171 7.25 6.05 -7.00
C GLN A 171 7.24 6.38 -8.50
N LEU A 172 7.39 5.37 -9.38
CA LEU A 172 7.33 5.58 -10.83
C LEU A 172 5.95 6.08 -11.29
N ILE A 173 4.88 5.53 -10.73
CA ILE A 173 3.51 5.97 -10.99
C ILE A 173 3.30 7.42 -10.55
N ASP A 174 3.81 7.79 -9.37
CA ASP A 174 3.74 9.17 -8.88
C ASP A 174 4.62 10.12 -9.69
N MET A 175 5.78 9.66 -10.15
CA MET A 175 6.65 10.41 -11.04
C MET A 175 5.95 10.69 -12.37
N ALA A 176 5.18 9.74 -12.89
CA ALA A 176 4.33 9.93 -14.06
C ALA A 176 3.08 10.79 -13.79
N ASN A 177 2.87 11.23 -12.55
CA ASN A 177 1.70 11.98 -12.08
C ASN A 177 0.35 11.28 -12.34
N TYR A 178 0.37 9.94 -12.39
CA TYR A 178 -0.86 9.16 -12.52
C TYR A 178 -1.58 9.10 -11.17
N TRP A 179 -2.74 9.73 -11.07
CA TRP A 179 -3.47 9.91 -9.81
C TRP A 179 -2.59 10.44 -8.69
N GLY A 180 -1.65 11.35 -9.06
CA GLY A 180 -0.65 11.91 -8.16
C GLY A 180 -1.26 12.63 -6.98
N ASP A 181 -0.62 12.51 -5.82
CA ASP A 181 -1.03 13.20 -4.60
C ASP A 181 -0.64 14.67 -4.64
N LYS A 182 -1.41 15.51 -3.93
CA LYS A 182 -0.96 16.86 -3.67
C LYS A 182 0.30 16.74 -2.80
N LYS A 183 1.40 17.31 -3.27
CA LYS A 183 2.68 17.29 -2.54
C LYS A 183 2.50 17.90 -1.15
N THR A 184 2.74 17.09 -0.12
CA THR A 184 2.81 17.51 1.27
C THR A 184 4.06 16.89 1.89
N ILE A 185 4.55 17.45 3.00
CA ILE A 185 5.71 16.95 3.75
C ILE A 185 5.52 15.45 4.17
N HIS A 186 4.27 14.98 4.22
CA HIS A 186 3.93 13.61 4.62
C HIS A 186 3.64 12.67 3.44
N SER A 187 3.72 13.14 2.18
CA SER A 187 3.33 12.34 1.01
C SER A 187 4.22 11.12 0.80
N ASP A 188 5.52 11.20 1.14
CA ASP A 188 6.45 10.09 0.97
C ASP A 188 6.23 8.97 1.99
N VAL A 189 5.96 9.35 3.23
CA VAL A 189 5.62 8.39 4.30
C VAL A 189 4.30 7.69 3.99
N ALA A 190 3.27 8.44 3.54
CA ALA A 190 2.00 7.88 3.11
C ALA A 190 2.20 6.88 1.96
N ARG A 191 3.00 7.23 0.95
CA ARG A 191 3.35 6.35 -0.18
C ARG A 191 4.03 5.06 0.26
N LEU A 192 4.90 5.13 1.26
CA LEU A 192 5.56 3.95 1.82
C LEU A 192 4.53 3.00 2.45
N TYR A 193 3.55 3.53 3.19
CA TYR A 193 2.47 2.71 3.76
C TYR A 193 1.54 2.16 2.69
N ASP A 194 1.12 2.98 1.72
CA ASP A 194 0.29 2.54 0.58
C ASP A 194 0.94 1.38 -0.17
N SER A 195 2.25 1.47 -0.43
CA SER A 195 3.01 0.40 -1.08
C SER A 195 3.12 -0.85 -0.21
N SER A 196 3.28 -0.70 1.10
CA SER A 196 3.29 -1.81 2.06
C SER A 196 1.93 -2.51 2.13
N HIS A 197 0.82 -1.74 2.18
CA HIS A 197 -0.52 -2.32 2.12
C HIS A 197 -0.75 -3.10 0.82
N ALA A 198 -0.33 -2.54 -0.32
CA ALA A 198 -0.41 -3.24 -1.61
C ALA A 198 0.40 -4.55 -1.60
N TYR A 199 1.63 -4.51 -1.06
CA TYR A 199 2.47 -5.69 -0.95
C TYR A 199 1.83 -6.78 -0.09
N PHE A 200 1.32 -6.47 1.09
CA PHE A 200 0.70 -7.47 1.95
C PHE A 200 -0.62 -7.99 1.40
N ALA A 201 -1.43 -7.14 0.79
CA ALA A 201 -2.73 -7.53 0.27
C ALA A 201 -2.67 -8.43 -0.97
N GLN A 202 -1.52 -8.52 -1.68
CA GLN A 202 -1.38 -9.28 -2.93
C GLN A 202 -1.75 -10.77 -2.82
N ILE A 203 -1.66 -11.35 -1.61
CA ILE A 203 -2.00 -12.76 -1.35
C ILE A 203 -3.45 -12.96 -0.88
N CYS A 204 -4.24 -11.88 -0.79
CA CYS A 204 -5.66 -11.92 -0.52
C CYS A 204 -6.50 -11.99 -1.80
N ASN A 205 -7.80 -12.31 -1.67
CA ASN A 205 -8.72 -12.28 -2.81
C ASN A 205 -9.18 -10.87 -3.13
N VAL A 206 -9.25 -9.98 -2.12
CA VAL A 206 -9.69 -8.61 -2.26
C VAL A 206 -8.93 -7.68 -1.31
N LEU A 207 -8.59 -6.51 -1.81
CA LEU A 207 -8.16 -5.33 -1.06
C LEU A 207 -9.29 -4.31 -1.09
N VAL A 208 -9.72 -3.88 0.09
CA VAL A 208 -10.77 -2.87 0.25
C VAL A 208 -10.13 -1.56 0.66
N THR A 209 -10.30 -0.50 -0.14
CA THR A 209 -9.79 0.84 0.14
C THR A 209 -10.74 1.91 -0.39
N ASN A 210 -10.98 2.96 0.38
CA ASN A 210 -11.78 4.13 -0.04
C ASN A 210 -10.93 5.24 -0.66
N ASP A 211 -9.61 5.13 -0.61
CA ASP A 211 -8.72 6.05 -1.31
C ASP A 211 -8.73 5.75 -2.82
N LYS A 212 -9.35 6.65 -3.59
CA LYS A 212 -9.46 6.50 -5.05
C LYS A 212 -8.10 6.52 -5.74
N ARG A 213 -7.14 7.31 -5.24
CA ARG A 213 -5.81 7.42 -5.84
C ARG A 213 -5.01 6.16 -5.59
N MET A 214 -4.95 5.72 -4.34
CA MET A 214 -4.35 4.44 -3.94
C MET A 214 -4.98 3.28 -4.73
N ASN A 215 -6.31 3.23 -4.84
CA ASN A 215 -7.03 2.21 -5.61
C ASN A 215 -6.54 2.12 -7.06
N MET A 216 -6.43 3.26 -7.76
CA MET A 216 -5.99 3.29 -9.16
C MET A 216 -4.52 2.91 -9.31
N LYS A 217 -3.65 3.39 -8.42
CA LYS A 217 -2.22 3.06 -8.40
C LYS A 217 -1.99 1.58 -8.14
N ILE A 218 -2.68 0.99 -7.16
CA ILE A 218 -2.56 -0.43 -6.84
C ILE A 218 -3.08 -1.31 -7.98
N LYS A 219 -4.18 -0.94 -8.63
CA LYS A 219 -4.66 -1.65 -9.81
C LYS A 219 -3.61 -1.66 -10.93
N ALA A 220 -2.89 -0.56 -11.14
CA ALA A 220 -1.80 -0.50 -12.12
C ALA A 220 -0.66 -1.44 -11.74
N ILE A 221 -0.22 -1.45 -10.48
CA ILE A 221 0.83 -2.34 -9.97
C ILE A 221 0.40 -3.81 -10.09
N TYR A 222 -0.80 -4.14 -9.65
CA TYR A 222 -1.31 -5.51 -9.68
C TYR A 222 -1.47 -6.03 -11.12
N SER A 223 -1.93 -5.19 -12.04
CA SER A 223 -1.98 -5.55 -13.46
C SER A 223 -0.57 -5.81 -14.03
N PHE A 224 0.40 -4.98 -13.72
CA PHE A 224 1.78 -5.12 -14.20
C PHE A 224 2.46 -6.40 -13.64
N LEU A 225 2.23 -6.70 -12.36
CA LEU A 225 2.80 -7.86 -11.67
C LEU A 225 1.96 -9.15 -11.83
N ASN A 226 0.83 -9.11 -12.57
CA ASN A 226 -0.12 -10.21 -12.69
C ASN A 226 -0.69 -10.71 -11.35
N VAL A 227 -0.87 -9.81 -10.38
CA VAL A 227 -1.51 -10.10 -9.10
C VAL A 227 -3.02 -10.19 -9.29
N ARG A 228 -3.65 -11.25 -8.75
CA ARG A 228 -5.08 -11.54 -8.95
C ARG A 228 -6.02 -10.89 -7.92
N THR A 229 -5.48 -10.19 -6.95
CA THR A 229 -6.24 -9.50 -5.90
C THR A 229 -7.09 -8.39 -6.51
N ARG A 230 -8.40 -8.41 -6.27
CA ARG A 230 -9.31 -7.33 -6.68
C ARG A 230 -9.15 -6.15 -5.74
N VAL A 231 -9.15 -4.94 -6.27
CA VAL A 231 -9.12 -3.70 -5.49
C VAL A 231 -10.48 -3.01 -5.64
N VAL A 232 -11.20 -2.81 -4.53
CA VAL A 232 -12.58 -2.30 -4.51
C VAL A 232 -12.75 -1.23 -3.42
N SER A 233 -13.80 -0.40 -3.54
CA SER A 233 -14.24 0.47 -2.44
C SER A 233 -14.98 -0.34 -1.37
N ALA A 234 -15.14 0.25 -0.16
CA ALA A 234 -15.96 -0.38 0.87
C ALA A 234 -17.41 -0.51 0.44
N ASP A 235 -17.97 0.50 -0.24
CA ASP A 235 -19.36 0.46 -0.72
C ASP A 235 -19.54 -0.69 -1.72
N ASP A 236 -18.65 -0.83 -2.71
CA ASP A 236 -18.71 -1.93 -3.68
C ASP A 236 -18.55 -3.30 -3.00
N PHE A 237 -17.67 -3.37 -1.98
CA PHE A 237 -17.46 -4.60 -1.22
C PHE A 237 -18.67 -5.01 -0.38
N LEU A 238 -19.32 -4.03 0.26
CA LEU A 238 -20.47 -4.27 1.12
C LEU A 238 -21.77 -4.54 0.32
N CYS A 239 -21.91 -3.96 -0.90
CA CYS A 239 -23.08 -4.19 -1.75
C CYS A 239 -23.08 -5.56 -2.46
N ASN A 240 -21.92 -6.16 -2.73
CA ASN A 240 -21.77 -7.45 -3.42
C ASN A 240 -21.57 -8.60 -2.43
#